data_7e8f11f1bb7506ea4feb5aded5e52d2e
#
_entry.id   7e8f11f1bb7506ea4feb5aded5e52d2e
#
_cell.length_a   1.000
_cell.length_b   1.000
_cell.length_c   1.000
_cell.angle_alpha   90.00
_cell.angle_beta   90.00
_cell.angle_gamma   90.00
#
_symmetry.space_group_name_H-M   'P 1'
#
loop_
_entity.id
_entity.type
_entity.pdbx_description
1 polymer ?
#
loop_
_entity_poly.entity_id
_entity_poly.type
_entity_poly.pdbx_seq_one_letter_code
_entity_poly.pdbx_strand_id
1 'polypeptide(L)'
;MDFIQIAKDAKDASLKIADISTELKNKALQQIADEIELYKDEIFSANKEDLQNAQSLVDAGEITKSTFNRLKLDENKMRDMVQGIRDIAKLEDPVNKKLLVRELDSDLTLYKVSCPIGVLGIIFEARPDVIAQISSLAIKSANAVILKGGKESINTNKKILSVINSALDKIESFPKNVIQQVFTRDDVAEMLKCDKYINLIIPRGGNKLVKFIKENTKIPVLGHADGICHIFVDESADIDMAIRVVTDAKTQYPSACNAVETLLIHEKFPKIDNLLAALQLSEIQLIDNPESWSHEYGDKILSFKTVKNVDEAIEHINKYGSGHTDCIVTKDTCYLCRQHRMRYQRMTNSYIRLIRCIF
;
A
#
# COMPACT_ATOMS: atom_id res chain seq x y z
N MET A 1 -5.48 4.56 -28.72
CA MET A 1 -5.56 5.96 -28.23
C MET A 1 -4.15 6.34 -27.84
N ASP A 2 -3.69 7.52 -28.18
CA ASP A 2 -2.34 7.97 -27.81
C ASP A 2 -2.30 8.23 -26.31
N PHE A 3 -1.30 7.66 -25.60
CA PHE A 3 -1.16 7.84 -24.14
C PHE A 3 -1.07 9.32 -23.75
N ILE A 4 -0.40 10.13 -24.57
CA ILE A 4 -0.28 11.58 -24.34
C ILE A 4 -1.66 12.26 -24.26
N GLN A 5 -2.61 11.83 -25.09
CA GLN A 5 -3.98 12.38 -25.05
C GLN A 5 -4.69 11.97 -23.75
N ILE A 6 -4.54 10.70 -23.31
CA ILE A 6 -5.06 10.23 -22.01
C ILE A 6 -4.50 11.09 -20.86
N ALA A 7 -3.20 11.36 -20.88
CA ALA A 7 -2.55 12.15 -19.84
C ALA A 7 -3.01 13.63 -19.81
N LYS A 8 -3.24 14.22 -21.01
CA LYS A 8 -3.83 15.58 -21.13
C LYS A 8 -5.25 15.62 -20.60
N ASP A 9 -6.09 14.67 -21.03
CA ASP A 9 -7.48 14.59 -20.59
C ASP A 9 -7.58 14.41 -19.06
N ALA A 10 -6.68 13.59 -18.46
CA ALA A 10 -6.58 13.44 -17.01
C ALA A 10 -6.15 14.75 -16.33
N LYS A 11 -5.23 15.51 -16.93
CA LYS A 11 -4.80 16.81 -16.42
C LYS A 11 -5.94 17.82 -16.41
N ASP A 12 -6.69 17.92 -17.49
CA ASP A 12 -7.86 18.79 -17.58
C ASP A 12 -8.97 18.37 -16.59
N ALA A 13 -9.18 17.05 -16.44
CA ALA A 13 -10.11 16.51 -15.46
C ALA A 13 -9.67 16.83 -14.03
N SER A 14 -8.36 16.77 -13.73
CA SER A 14 -7.83 17.06 -12.39
C SER A 14 -8.08 18.51 -11.95
N LEU A 15 -8.07 19.45 -12.88
CA LEU A 15 -8.39 20.85 -12.59
C LEU A 15 -9.89 21.02 -12.28
N LYS A 16 -10.74 20.32 -13.03
CA LYS A 16 -12.21 20.41 -12.84
C LYS A 16 -12.67 19.72 -11.56
N ILE A 17 -12.11 18.54 -11.21
CA ILE A 17 -12.49 17.81 -9.99
C ILE A 17 -12.02 18.53 -8.73
N ALA A 18 -10.96 19.33 -8.80
CA ALA A 18 -10.47 20.10 -7.67
C ALA A 18 -11.50 21.09 -7.12
N ASP A 19 -12.41 21.58 -7.96
CA ASP A 19 -13.40 22.60 -7.64
C ASP A 19 -14.78 22.04 -7.28
N ILE A 20 -15.01 20.71 -7.37
CA ILE A 20 -16.34 20.16 -7.04
C ILE A 20 -16.56 20.09 -5.53
N SER A 21 -17.83 20.23 -5.13
CA SER A 21 -18.21 20.21 -3.73
C SER A 21 -18.07 18.82 -3.09
N THR A 22 -17.95 18.79 -1.77
CA THR A 22 -17.95 17.55 -0.98
C THR A 22 -19.23 16.73 -1.22
N GLU A 23 -20.38 17.39 -1.32
CA GLU A 23 -21.68 16.77 -1.58
C GLU A 23 -21.68 16.06 -2.94
N LEU A 24 -21.11 16.69 -3.97
CA LEU A 24 -21.05 16.10 -5.31
C LEU A 24 -20.09 14.89 -5.33
N LYS A 25 -18.94 14.96 -4.64
CA LYS A 25 -18.04 13.82 -4.44
C LYS A 25 -18.75 12.66 -3.73
N ASN A 26 -19.46 12.95 -2.63
CA ASN A 26 -20.17 11.91 -1.87
C ASN A 26 -21.32 11.29 -2.68
N LYS A 27 -22.05 12.09 -3.46
CA LYS A 27 -23.08 11.60 -4.39
C LYS A 27 -22.46 10.67 -5.44
N ALA A 28 -21.31 11.03 -6.00
CA ALA A 28 -20.61 10.19 -6.96
C ALA A 28 -20.18 8.85 -6.36
N LEU A 29 -19.63 8.85 -5.15
CA LEU A 29 -19.25 7.63 -4.45
C LEU A 29 -20.46 6.73 -4.14
N GLN A 30 -21.57 7.30 -3.70
CA GLN A 30 -22.79 6.53 -3.46
C GLN A 30 -23.32 5.90 -4.76
N GLN A 31 -23.37 6.68 -5.86
CA GLN A 31 -23.81 6.18 -7.16
C GLN A 31 -22.89 5.05 -7.67
N ILE A 32 -21.56 5.16 -7.48
CA ILE A 32 -20.61 4.09 -7.84
C ILE A 32 -20.90 2.82 -7.02
N ALA A 33 -21.11 2.94 -5.72
CA ALA A 33 -21.42 1.81 -4.86
C ALA A 33 -22.69 1.07 -5.30
N ASP A 34 -23.74 1.82 -5.60
CA ASP A 34 -25.04 1.28 -6.02
C ASP A 34 -24.94 0.61 -7.42
N GLU A 35 -24.19 1.20 -8.36
CA GLU A 35 -23.98 0.61 -9.69
C GLU A 35 -23.11 -0.66 -9.62
N ILE A 36 -22.06 -0.69 -8.81
CA ILE A 36 -21.25 -1.90 -8.61
C ILE A 36 -22.08 -3.03 -8.03
N GLU A 37 -22.97 -2.73 -7.08
CA GLU A 37 -23.89 -3.71 -6.51
C GLU A 37 -24.92 -4.20 -7.54
N LEU A 38 -25.44 -3.30 -8.37
CA LEU A 38 -26.39 -3.61 -9.44
C LEU A 38 -25.77 -4.52 -10.52
N TYR A 39 -24.53 -4.24 -10.94
CA TYR A 39 -23.85 -4.97 -12.00
C TYR A 39 -22.88 -6.05 -11.50
N LYS A 40 -23.03 -6.51 -10.24
CA LYS A 40 -22.14 -7.50 -9.62
C LYS A 40 -22.02 -8.80 -10.42
N ASP A 41 -23.12 -9.30 -11.00
CA ASP A 41 -23.12 -10.56 -11.74
C ASP A 41 -22.30 -10.47 -13.03
N GLU A 42 -22.32 -9.31 -13.70
CA GLU A 42 -21.50 -9.06 -14.87
C GLU A 42 -20.02 -8.93 -14.49
N ILE A 43 -19.71 -8.33 -13.33
CA ILE A 43 -18.35 -8.27 -12.79
C ILE A 43 -17.86 -9.67 -12.44
N PHE A 44 -18.68 -10.52 -11.81
CA PHE A 44 -18.32 -11.91 -11.53
C PHE A 44 -18.09 -12.73 -12.81
N SER A 45 -18.90 -12.49 -13.86
CA SER A 45 -18.71 -13.14 -15.15
C SER A 45 -17.34 -12.78 -15.75
N ALA A 46 -16.98 -11.49 -15.75
CA ALA A 46 -15.66 -11.03 -16.22
C ALA A 46 -14.51 -11.59 -15.37
N ASN A 47 -14.72 -11.72 -14.04
CA ASN A 47 -13.73 -12.32 -13.15
C ASN A 47 -13.55 -13.82 -13.42
N LYS A 48 -14.62 -14.53 -13.73
CA LYS A 48 -14.57 -15.94 -14.09
C LYS A 48 -13.74 -16.17 -15.35
N GLU A 49 -13.86 -15.31 -16.36
CA GLU A 49 -13.04 -15.35 -17.57
C GLU A 49 -11.56 -15.14 -17.26
N ASP A 50 -11.23 -14.14 -16.44
CA ASP A 50 -9.86 -13.89 -16.00
C ASP A 50 -9.28 -15.08 -15.23
N LEU A 51 -10.07 -15.71 -14.34
CA LEU A 51 -9.63 -16.89 -13.58
C LEU A 51 -9.38 -18.10 -14.48
N GLN A 52 -10.20 -18.32 -15.51
CA GLN A 52 -9.98 -19.38 -16.50
C GLN A 52 -8.65 -19.16 -17.25
N ASN A 53 -8.39 -17.94 -17.70
CA ASN A 53 -7.14 -17.58 -18.37
C ASN A 53 -5.93 -17.70 -17.42
N ALA A 54 -6.09 -17.24 -16.18
CA ALA A 54 -5.04 -17.27 -15.15
C ALA A 54 -4.66 -18.70 -14.72
N GLN A 55 -5.59 -19.67 -14.78
CA GLN A 55 -5.27 -21.08 -14.47
C GLN A 55 -4.20 -21.62 -15.41
N SER A 56 -4.29 -21.33 -16.70
CA SER A 56 -3.27 -21.72 -17.68
C SER A 56 -1.89 -21.11 -17.38
N LEU A 57 -1.85 -19.88 -16.83
CA LEU A 57 -0.60 -19.22 -16.42
C LEU A 57 -0.01 -19.86 -15.14
N VAL A 58 -0.86 -20.37 -14.24
CA VAL A 58 -0.41 -21.14 -13.07
C VAL A 58 0.20 -22.45 -13.50
N ASP A 59 -0.47 -23.17 -14.40
CA ASP A 59 -0.03 -24.47 -14.91
C ASP A 59 1.29 -24.36 -15.69
N ALA A 60 1.51 -23.22 -16.36
CA ALA A 60 2.77 -22.87 -17.02
C ALA A 60 3.86 -22.34 -16.08
N GLY A 61 3.55 -22.11 -14.79
CA GLY A 61 4.49 -21.54 -13.81
C GLY A 61 4.78 -20.04 -13.98
N GLU A 62 3.99 -19.32 -14.79
CA GLU A 62 4.17 -17.90 -15.02
C GLU A 62 3.65 -17.04 -13.85
N ILE A 63 2.64 -17.53 -13.13
CA ILE A 63 2.12 -16.90 -11.91
C ILE A 63 2.01 -17.91 -10.77
N THR A 64 2.13 -17.42 -9.53
CA THR A 64 2.03 -18.28 -8.35
C THR A 64 0.57 -18.56 -7.97
N LYS A 65 0.34 -19.66 -7.24
CA LYS A 65 -0.99 -19.95 -6.64
C LYS A 65 -1.47 -18.80 -5.73
N SER A 66 -0.56 -18.11 -5.04
CA SER A 66 -0.88 -16.94 -4.22
C SER A 66 -1.41 -15.79 -5.09
N THR A 67 -0.77 -15.52 -6.22
CA THR A 67 -1.23 -14.53 -7.20
C THR A 67 -2.62 -14.88 -7.73
N PHE A 68 -2.84 -16.13 -8.13
CA PHE A 68 -4.14 -16.63 -8.58
C PHE A 68 -5.24 -16.44 -7.53
N ASN A 69 -4.96 -16.76 -6.26
CA ASN A 69 -5.95 -16.60 -5.19
C ASN A 69 -6.32 -15.12 -4.93
N ARG A 70 -5.41 -14.20 -5.19
CA ARG A 70 -5.69 -12.76 -5.09
C ARG A 70 -6.64 -12.26 -6.18
N LEU A 71 -6.65 -12.90 -7.35
CA LEU A 71 -7.55 -12.54 -8.47
C LEU A 71 -9.01 -12.85 -8.18
N LYS A 72 -9.29 -13.83 -7.32
CA LYS A 72 -10.65 -14.27 -7.01
C LYS A 72 -11.45 -13.13 -6.38
N LEU A 73 -12.59 -12.83 -6.99
CA LEU A 73 -13.60 -11.92 -6.47
C LEU A 73 -14.82 -12.76 -6.08
N ASP A 74 -15.14 -12.82 -4.81
CA ASP A 74 -16.30 -13.52 -4.25
C ASP A 74 -17.30 -12.53 -3.65
N GLU A 75 -18.46 -13.04 -3.20
CA GLU A 75 -19.52 -12.22 -2.60
C GLU A 75 -19.04 -11.43 -1.37
N ASN A 76 -18.10 -11.97 -0.58
CA ASN A 76 -17.54 -11.25 0.57
C ASN A 76 -16.70 -10.07 0.12
N LYS A 77 -15.78 -10.30 -0.81
CA LYS A 77 -14.94 -9.23 -1.36
C LYS A 77 -15.77 -8.18 -2.10
N MET A 78 -16.82 -8.59 -2.80
CA MET A 78 -17.75 -7.66 -3.46
C MET A 78 -18.45 -6.78 -2.43
N ARG A 79 -18.97 -7.36 -1.36
CA ARG A 79 -19.61 -6.62 -0.26
C ARG A 79 -18.63 -5.67 0.43
N ASP A 80 -17.42 -6.14 0.71
CA ASP A 80 -16.37 -5.31 1.32
C ASP A 80 -15.97 -4.15 0.42
N MET A 81 -15.90 -4.37 -0.90
CA MET A 81 -15.61 -3.34 -1.89
C MET A 81 -16.71 -2.27 -1.92
N VAL A 82 -17.98 -2.66 -1.99
CA VAL A 82 -19.13 -1.73 -1.97
C VAL A 82 -19.19 -0.99 -0.65
N GLN A 83 -19.04 -1.70 0.48
CA GLN A 83 -19.04 -1.07 1.79
C GLN A 83 -17.87 -0.09 1.96
N GLY A 84 -16.69 -0.46 1.47
CA GLY A 84 -15.51 0.42 1.48
C GLY A 84 -15.75 1.74 0.74
N ILE A 85 -16.43 1.71 -0.41
CA ILE A 85 -16.81 2.94 -1.14
C ILE A 85 -17.76 3.80 -0.31
N ARG A 86 -18.79 3.19 0.29
CA ARG A 86 -19.76 3.86 1.16
C ARG A 86 -19.10 4.48 2.40
N ASP A 87 -18.09 3.81 2.95
CA ASP A 87 -17.34 4.32 4.10
C ASP A 87 -16.40 5.48 3.71
N ILE A 88 -15.78 5.43 2.55
CA ILE A 88 -15.00 6.57 2.00
C ILE A 88 -15.91 7.79 1.80
N ALA A 89 -17.15 7.61 1.36
CA ALA A 89 -18.10 8.71 1.23
C ALA A 89 -18.37 9.43 2.56
N LYS A 90 -18.35 8.70 3.70
CA LYS A 90 -18.57 9.24 5.06
C LYS A 90 -17.33 9.93 5.64
N LEU A 91 -16.14 9.68 5.09
CA LEU A 91 -14.93 10.34 5.57
C LEU A 91 -15.02 11.86 5.40
N GLU A 92 -14.35 12.57 6.28
CA GLU A 92 -14.18 14.01 6.13
C GLU A 92 -13.43 14.31 4.83
N ASP A 93 -13.84 15.38 4.13
CA ASP A 93 -13.16 15.80 2.90
C ASP A 93 -11.74 16.28 3.22
N PRO A 94 -10.71 15.69 2.60
CA PRO A 94 -9.33 16.08 2.87
C PRO A 94 -8.91 17.39 2.19
N VAL A 95 -9.74 17.95 1.29
CA VAL A 95 -9.40 19.14 0.50
C VAL A 95 -9.81 20.41 1.24
N ASN A 96 -9.05 21.47 1.07
CA ASN A 96 -9.28 22.80 1.67
C ASN A 96 -9.31 22.85 3.21
N LYS A 97 -8.71 21.84 3.87
CA LYS A 97 -8.56 21.89 5.33
C LYS A 97 -7.51 22.90 5.75
N LYS A 98 -7.86 23.75 6.70
CA LYS A 98 -6.89 24.64 7.33
C LYS A 98 -6.02 23.86 8.31
N LEU A 99 -4.78 23.58 7.91
CA LEU A 99 -3.82 22.81 8.69
C LEU A 99 -3.02 23.67 9.67
N LEU A 100 -2.88 24.97 9.37
CA LEU A 100 -2.22 25.96 10.21
C LEU A 100 -2.78 27.33 9.88
N VAL A 101 -2.97 28.15 10.92
CA VAL A 101 -3.26 29.58 10.82
C VAL A 101 -2.24 30.29 11.69
N ARG A 102 -1.53 31.26 11.13
CA ARG A 102 -0.49 32.01 11.83
C ARG A 102 -0.54 33.47 11.42
N GLU A 103 -0.67 34.36 12.38
CA GLU A 103 -0.46 35.81 12.20
C GLU A 103 1.06 36.04 12.08
N LEU A 104 1.48 36.67 10.99
CA LEU A 104 2.87 37.01 10.71
C LEU A 104 3.19 38.43 11.07
N ASP A 105 2.22 39.34 10.90
CA ASP A 105 2.27 40.76 11.24
C ASP A 105 0.82 41.29 11.34
N SER A 106 0.64 42.53 11.77
CA SER A 106 -0.68 43.17 11.78
C SER A 106 -1.34 43.05 10.41
N ASP A 107 -2.57 42.53 10.38
CA ASP A 107 -3.36 42.29 9.17
C ASP A 107 -2.77 41.31 8.14
N LEU A 108 -1.69 40.56 8.49
CA LEU A 108 -1.07 39.55 7.64
C LEU A 108 -1.21 38.16 8.25
N THR A 109 -2.18 37.38 7.79
CA THR A 109 -2.42 36.03 8.27
C THR A 109 -2.02 34.96 7.22
N LEU A 110 -1.16 34.06 7.60
CA LEU A 110 -0.78 32.88 6.81
C LEU A 110 -1.72 31.73 7.09
N TYR A 111 -2.27 31.15 6.02
CA TYR A 111 -3.05 29.91 6.06
C TYR A 111 -2.30 28.81 5.33
N LYS A 112 -2.08 27.66 6.00
CA LYS A 112 -1.69 26.41 5.33
C LYS A 112 -2.93 25.59 5.08
N VAL A 113 -3.28 25.37 3.82
CA VAL A 113 -4.45 24.59 3.43
C VAL A 113 -4.02 23.34 2.65
N SER A 114 -4.79 22.26 2.77
CA SER A 114 -4.60 21.06 1.95
C SER A 114 -5.19 21.27 0.55
N CYS A 115 -4.53 20.70 -0.47
CA CYS A 115 -4.99 20.75 -1.86
C CYS A 115 -4.82 19.36 -2.50
N PRO A 116 -5.55 19.07 -3.60
CA PRO A 116 -5.33 17.84 -4.39
C PRO A 116 -3.91 17.78 -4.94
N ILE A 117 -3.41 16.56 -5.16
CA ILE A 117 -2.10 16.33 -5.79
C ILE A 117 -2.18 16.64 -7.30
N GLY A 118 -3.30 16.31 -7.92
CA GLY A 118 -3.56 16.47 -9.35
C GLY A 118 -3.81 15.15 -10.04
N VAL A 119 -2.92 14.72 -10.96
CA VAL A 119 -3.02 13.44 -11.67
C VAL A 119 -2.14 12.40 -11.01
N LEU A 120 -2.73 11.25 -10.68
CA LEU A 120 -2.05 10.09 -10.10
C LEU A 120 -1.90 8.99 -11.16
N GLY A 121 -0.68 8.50 -11.37
CA GLY A 121 -0.43 7.26 -12.12
C GLY A 121 -0.34 6.09 -11.15
N ILE A 122 -1.25 5.11 -11.23
CA ILE A 122 -1.26 3.99 -10.28
C ILE A 122 -1.10 2.68 -11.03
N ILE A 123 -0.01 1.98 -10.74
CA ILE A 123 0.37 0.72 -11.37
C ILE A 123 0.25 -0.38 -10.33
N PHE A 124 -0.59 -1.40 -10.58
CA PHE A 124 -0.87 -2.47 -9.63
C PHE A 124 -0.98 -3.85 -10.31
N GLU A 125 -0.79 -4.90 -9.53
CA GLU A 125 -0.80 -6.30 -9.97
C GLU A 125 -1.87 -7.10 -9.21
N ALA A 126 -2.48 -8.08 -9.88
CA ALA A 126 -3.27 -9.18 -9.30
C ALA A 126 -4.33 -8.82 -8.22
N ARG A 127 -4.96 -7.64 -8.32
CA ARG A 127 -5.97 -7.19 -7.34
C ARG A 127 -7.07 -6.38 -8.02
N PRO A 128 -8.11 -7.04 -8.58
CA PRO A 128 -9.19 -6.36 -9.31
C PRO A 128 -10.04 -5.43 -8.40
N ASP A 129 -10.16 -5.74 -7.10
CA ASP A 129 -10.85 -4.93 -6.09
C ASP A 129 -10.22 -3.53 -5.91
N VAL A 130 -8.93 -3.40 -6.21
CA VAL A 130 -8.17 -2.16 -6.03
C VAL A 130 -8.68 -1.02 -6.92
N ILE A 131 -9.24 -1.30 -8.10
CA ILE A 131 -9.78 -0.27 -8.98
C ILE A 131 -10.87 0.56 -8.29
N ALA A 132 -11.83 -0.11 -7.66
CA ALA A 132 -12.92 0.56 -6.97
C ALA A 132 -12.42 1.37 -5.77
N GLN A 133 -11.50 0.79 -4.98
CA GLN A 133 -10.90 1.47 -3.82
C GLN A 133 -10.12 2.72 -4.22
N ILE A 134 -9.23 2.60 -5.21
CA ILE A 134 -8.40 3.72 -5.68
C ILE A 134 -9.26 4.81 -6.32
N SER A 135 -10.21 4.42 -7.17
CA SER A 135 -11.11 5.38 -7.82
C SER A 135 -11.89 6.19 -6.80
N SER A 136 -12.39 5.54 -5.75
CA SER A 136 -13.14 6.20 -4.68
C SER A 136 -12.28 7.15 -3.86
N LEU A 137 -11.06 6.74 -3.51
CA LEU A 137 -10.11 7.61 -2.81
C LEU A 137 -9.68 8.80 -3.67
N ALA A 138 -9.46 8.59 -4.99
CA ALA A 138 -9.12 9.65 -5.91
C ALA A 138 -10.24 10.69 -6.01
N ILE A 139 -11.50 10.26 -6.17
CA ILE A 139 -12.67 11.14 -6.19
C ILE A 139 -12.79 11.91 -4.86
N LYS A 140 -12.69 11.21 -3.71
CA LYS A 140 -12.81 11.85 -2.39
C LYS A 140 -11.74 12.91 -2.15
N SER A 141 -10.52 12.67 -2.62
CA SER A 141 -9.39 13.59 -2.50
C SER A 141 -9.22 14.54 -3.70
N ALA A 142 -10.23 14.59 -4.58
CA ALA A 142 -10.29 15.45 -5.75
C ALA A 142 -9.07 15.31 -6.71
N ASN A 143 -8.59 14.08 -6.91
CA ASN A 143 -7.54 13.77 -7.85
C ASN A 143 -8.10 13.05 -9.09
N ALA A 144 -7.49 13.27 -10.25
CA ALA A 144 -7.68 12.38 -11.40
C ALA A 144 -6.69 11.23 -11.34
N VAL A 145 -7.05 10.07 -11.90
CA VAL A 145 -6.19 8.88 -11.85
C VAL A 145 -6.13 8.15 -13.20
N ILE A 146 -4.92 7.71 -13.55
CA ILE A 146 -4.67 6.80 -14.68
C ILE A 146 -4.23 5.48 -14.07
N LEU A 147 -5.05 4.44 -14.25
CA LEU A 147 -4.88 3.12 -13.68
C LEU A 147 -4.21 2.18 -14.67
N LYS A 148 -3.25 1.39 -14.22
CA LYS A 148 -2.69 0.26 -14.97
C LYS A 148 -2.70 -0.99 -14.12
N GLY A 149 -3.65 -1.87 -14.36
CA GLY A 149 -3.74 -3.18 -13.73
C GLY A 149 -2.91 -4.26 -14.41
N GLY A 150 -2.76 -5.41 -13.75
CA GLY A 150 -2.12 -6.58 -14.32
C GLY A 150 -2.88 -7.16 -15.52
N LYS A 151 -2.16 -7.87 -16.40
CA LYS A 151 -2.75 -8.55 -17.57
C LYS A 151 -3.71 -9.68 -17.16
N GLU A 152 -3.47 -10.27 -16.00
CA GLU A 152 -4.19 -11.41 -15.43
C GLU A 152 -5.58 -11.06 -14.90
N SER A 153 -5.95 -9.77 -14.84
CA SER A 153 -7.25 -9.29 -14.38
C SER A 153 -7.88 -8.27 -15.34
N ILE A 154 -7.55 -8.37 -16.62
CA ILE A 154 -7.89 -7.33 -17.61
C ILE A 154 -9.40 -7.20 -17.84
N ASN A 155 -10.15 -8.31 -17.89
CA ASN A 155 -11.59 -8.30 -18.13
C ASN A 155 -12.34 -7.76 -16.91
N THR A 156 -11.99 -8.22 -15.70
CA THR A 156 -12.54 -7.72 -14.44
C THR A 156 -12.27 -6.22 -14.31
N ASN A 157 -11.05 -5.79 -14.56
CA ASN A 157 -10.64 -4.39 -14.45
C ASN A 157 -11.43 -3.49 -15.43
N LYS A 158 -11.56 -3.92 -16.68
CA LYS A 158 -12.37 -3.21 -17.70
C LYS A 158 -13.83 -3.10 -17.28
N LYS A 159 -14.40 -4.19 -16.76
CA LYS A 159 -15.80 -4.20 -16.34
C LYS A 159 -16.06 -3.29 -15.16
N ILE A 160 -15.25 -3.36 -14.10
CA ILE A 160 -15.39 -2.48 -12.94
C ILE A 160 -15.26 -1.01 -13.35
N LEU A 161 -14.25 -0.68 -14.17
CA LEU A 161 -14.09 0.70 -14.63
C LEU A 161 -15.26 1.18 -15.50
N SER A 162 -15.78 0.32 -16.37
CA SER A 162 -16.96 0.64 -17.19
C SER A 162 -18.17 0.97 -16.32
N VAL A 163 -18.40 0.19 -15.24
CA VAL A 163 -19.47 0.44 -14.27
C VAL A 163 -19.25 1.77 -13.53
N ILE A 164 -18.01 2.04 -13.08
CA ILE A 164 -17.67 3.29 -12.42
C ILE A 164 -17.93 4.50 -13.33
N ASN A 165 -17.45 4.46 -14.56
CA ASN A 165 -17.61 5.57 -15.49
C ASN A 165 -19.10 5.76 -15.87
N SER A 166 -19.85 4.67 -16.06
CA SER A 166 -21.31 4.74 -16.27
C SER A 166 -22.04 5.39 -15.09
N ALA A 167 -21.62 5.09 -13.85
CA ALA A 167 -22.15 5.74 -12.65
C ALA A 167 -21.89 7.24 -12.65
N LEU A 168 -20.66 7.64 -12.98
CA LEU A 168 -20.25 9.04 -13.01
C LEU A 168 -20.94 9.83 -14.15
N ASP A 169 -21.17 9.21 -15.30
CA ASP A 169 -21.87 9.83 -16.43
C ASP A 169 -23.36 10.14 -16.14
N LYS A 170 -23.97 9.46 -15.14
CA LYS A 170 -25.34 9.73 -14.65
C LYS A 170 -25.43 10.97 -13.76
N ILE A 171 -24.29 11.54 -13.35
CA ILE A 171 -24.23 12.68 -12.44
C ILE A 171 -23.98 13.95 -13.25
N GLU A 172 -24.98 14.79 -13.31
CA GLU A 172 -24.86 16.10 -13.94
C GLU A 172 -23.72 16.90 -13.32
N SER A 173 -22.93 17.55 -14.15
CA SER A 173 -21.77 18.36 -13.75
C SER A 173 -20.57 17.62 -13.16
N PHE A 174 -20.57 16.27 -13.12
CA PHE A 174 -19.36 15.53 -12.73
C PHE A 174 -18.33 15.54 -13.87
N PRO A 175 -17.05 15.86 -13.61
CA PRO A 175 -16.03 15.95 -14.65
C PRO A 175 -15.78 14.59 -15.33
N LYS A 176 -15.70 14.58 -16.67
CA LYS A 176 -15.30 13.38 -17.44
C LYS A 176 -13.81 13.13 -17.33
N ASN A 177 -13.38 11.90 -17.62
CA ASN A 177 -11.98 11.47 -17.68
C ASN A 177 -11.22 11.57 -16.33
N VAL A 178 -11.96 11.61 -15.21
CA VAL A 178 -11.36 11.60 -13.86
C VAL A 178 -10.69 10.26 -13.56
N ILE A 179 -11.32 9.16 -14.00
CA ILE A 179 -10.80 7.80 -13.84
C ILE A 179 -10.57 7.20 -15.23
N GLN A 180 -9.31 6.94 -15.56
CA GLN A 180 -8.91 6.37 -16.82
C GLN A 180 -8.06 5.12 -16.60
N GLN A 181 -7.97 4.23 -17.60
CA GLN A 181 -7.19 3.01 -17.52
C GLN A 181 -6.40 2.79 -18.81
N VAL A 182 -5.20 2.24 -18.64
CA VAL A 182 -4.33 1.77 -19.71
C VAL A 182 -3.95 0.30 -19.48
N PHE A 183 -3.50 -0.39 -20.54
CA PHE A 183 -3.46 -1.85 -20.50
C PHE A 183 -2.09 -2.44 -20.82
N THR A 184 -1.29 -1.77 -21.64
CA THR A 184 -0.05 -2.33 -22.19
C THR A 184 1.19 -1.97 -21.37
N ARG A 185 2.30 -2.64 -21.61
CA ARG A 185 3.60 -2.26 -21.05
C ARG A 185 4.14 -0.98 -21.67
N ASP A 186 3.83 -0.75 -22.94
CA ASP A 186 4.22 0.46 -23.65
C ASP A 186 3.52 1.68 -23.08
N ASP A 187 2.24 1.54 -22.67
CA ASP A 187 1.53 2.60 -21.93
C ASP A 187 2.23 2.97 -20.62
N VAL A 188 2.81 1.98 -19.91
CA VAL A 188 3.60 2.27 -18.70
C VAL A 188 4.86 3.06 -19.06
N ALA A 189 5.58 2.64 -20.10
CA ALA A 189 6.79 3.33 -20.52
C ALA A 189 6.52 4.79 -20.92
N GLU A 190 5.39 5.04 -21.58
CA GLU A 190 4.94 6.41 -21.89
C GLU A 190 4.47 7.17 -20.64
N MET A 191 3.76 6.51 -19.72
CA MET A 191 3.35 7.09 -18.44
C MET A 191 4.55 7.65 -17.67
N LEU A 192 5.66 6.91 -17.61
CA LEU A 192 6.87 7.30 -16.87
C LEU A 192 7.57 8.55 -17.44
N LYS A 193 7.27 8.92 -18.70
CA LYS A 193 7.82 10.10 -19.39
C LYS A 193 6.91 11.34 -19.28
N CYS A 194 5.68 11.18 -18.80
CA CYS A 194 4.65 12.22 -18.80
C CYS A 194 4.69 13.13 -17.57
N ASP A 195 5.88 13.58 -17.14
CA ASP A 195 6.11 14.45 -15.98
C ASP A 195 5.39 15.82 -16.06
N LYS A 196 5.03 16.28 -17.28
CA LYS A 196 4.23 17.50 -17.48
C LYS A 196 2.76 17.34 -17.08
N TYR A 197 2.23 16.13 -17.11
CA TYR A 197 0.80 15.86 -16.91
C TYR A 197 0.53 15.08 -15.62
N ILE A 198 1.41 14.16 -15.24
CA ILE A 198 1.26 13.29 -14.07
C ILE A 198 2.08 13.85 -12.91
N ASN A 199 1.44 14.00 -11.76
CA ASN A 199 2.03 14.62 -10.58
C ASN A 199 2.68 13.62 -9.61
N LEU A 200 2.18 12.37 -9.59
CA LEU A 200 2.67 11.33 -8.67
C LEU A 200 2.42 9.94 -9.27
N ILE A 201 3.39 9.04 -9.15
CA ILE A 201 3.21 7.62 -9.45
C ILE A 201 3.20 6.81 -8.17
N ILE A 202 2.24 5.87 -8.05
CA ILE A 202 2.09 4.97 -6.92
C ILE A 202 2.13 3.53 -7.44
N PRO A 203 3.30 2.87 -7.41
CA PRO A 203 3.41 1.45 -7.76
C PRO A 203 2.94 0.57 -6.59
N ARG A 204 2.19 -0.49 -6.92
CA ARG A 204 1.71 -1.53 -6.02
C ARG A 204 1.98 -2.91 -6.62
N GLY A 205 3.15 -3.43 -6.42
CA GLY A 205 3.63 -4.70 -6.97
C GLY A 205 4.96 -5.12 -6.38
N GLY A 206 5.60 -6.10 -6.97
CA GLY A 206 6.89 -6.61 -6.49
C GLY A 206 8.03 -5.59 -6.57
N ASN A 207 9.07 -5.81 -5.77
CA ASN A 207 10.22 -4.91 -5.62
C ASN A 207 10.89 -4.55 -6.95
N LYS A 208 10.97 -5.49 -7.88
CA LYS A 208 11.54 -5.27 -9.23
C LYS A 208 10.78 -4.20 -10.00
N LEU A 209 9.43 -4.20 -9.92
CA LEU A 209 8.58 -3.20 -10.57
C LEU A 209 8.78 -1.82 -9.93
N VAL A 210 8.76 -1.75 -8.60
CA VAL A 210 8.94 -0.48 -7.87
C VAL A 210 10.31 0.14 -8.17
N LYS A 211 11.37 -0.66 -8.15
CA LYS A 211 12.73 -0.24 -8.49
C LYS A 211 12.82 0.27 -9.92
N PHE A 212 12.29 -0.52 -10.88
CA PHE A 212 12.26 -0.13 -12.29
C PHE A 212 11.56 1.23 -12.48
N ILE A 213 10.40 1.44 -11.86
CA ILE A 213 9.66 2.70 -11.95
C ILE A 213 10.48 3.86 -11.39
N LYS A 214 11.07 3.69 -10.19
CA LYS A 214 11.90 4.74 -9.56
C LYS A 214 13.11 5.15 -10.41
N GLU A 215 13.72 4.20 -11.11
CA GLU A 215 14.92 4.44 -11.93
C GLU A 215 14.59 5.04 -13.31
N ASN A 216 13.34 4.93 -13.78
CA ASN A 216 12.96 5.29 -15.15
C ASN A 216 11.98 6.46 -15.26
N THR A 217 11.76 7.24 -14.18
CA THR A 217 10.90 8.41 -14.22
C THR A 217 11.47 9.62 -13.50
N LYS A 218 11.06 10.80 -13.93
CA LYS A 218 11.27 12.07 -13.22
C LYS A 218 10.07 12.45 -12.34
N ILE A 219 8.95 11.76 -12.50
CA ILE A 219 7.74 11.97 -11.70
C ILE A 219 8.02 11.47 -10.28
N PRO A 220 7.62 12.18 -9.22
CA PRO A 220 7.69 11.67 -7.86
C PRO A 220 7.05 10.29 -7.74
N VAL A 221 7.71 9.35 -7.05
CA VAL A 221 7.21 7.98 -6.87
C VAL A 221 6.98 7.71 -5.39
N LEU A 222 5.74 7.43 -5.03
CA LEU A 222 5.37 7.00 -3.69
C LEU A 222 5.29 5.47 -3.64
N GLY A 223 6.37 4.85 -3.27
CA GLY A 223 6.47 3.40 -3.11
C GLY A 223 7.71 3.01 -2.32
N HIS A 224 7.62 1.91 -1.60
CA HIS A 224 8.77 1.26 -0.99
C HIS A 224 9.14 0.01 -1.78
N ALA A 225 10.41 -0.32 -1.82
CA ALA A 225 10.90 -1.45 -2.59
C ALA A 225 10.85 -2.74 -1.76
N ASP A 226 11.31 -2.70 -0.50
CA ASP A 226 11.50 -3.88 0.32
C ASP A 226 10.83 -3.72 1.69
N GLY A 227 10.29 -4.84 2.22
CA GLY A 227 9.70 -4.95 3.55
C GLY A 227 10.65 -5.65 4.53
N ILE A 228 11.87 -5.12 4.74
CA ILE A 228 12.83 -5.70 5.69
C ILE A 228 12.49 -5.23 7.11
N CYS A 229 11.61 -5.97 7.76
CA CYS A 229 11.07 -5.63 9.07
C CYS A 229 11.82 -6.38 10.19
N HIS A 230 11.98 -5.72 11.35
CA HIS A 230 12.71 -6.28 12.48
C HIS A 230 11.86 -6.32 13.74
N ILE A 231 12.08 -7.35 14.56
CA ILE A 231 11.62 -7.38 15.95
C ILE A 231 12.83 -7.51 16.84
N PHE A 232 12.99 -6.63 17.83
CA PHE A 232 13.97 -6.76 18.89
C PHE A 232 13.30 -7.23 20.16
N VAL A 233 13.77 -8.35 20.71
CA VAL A 233 13.37 -8.90 22.03
C VAL A 233 14.41 -8.52 23.05
N ASP A 234 14.03 -7.66 23.99
CA ASP A 234 14.88 -7.13 25.05
C ASP A 234 15.08 -8.14 26.20
N GLU A 235 16.11 -7.95 27.03
CA GLU A 235 16.36 -8.80 28.22
C GLU A 235 15.19 -8.83 29.21
N SER A 236 14.44 -7.73 29.32
CA SER A 236 13.28 -7.60 30.21
C SER A 236 11.98 -8.13 29.61
N ALA A 237 11.98 -8.59 28.35
CA ALA A 237 10.78 -9.03 27.65
C ALA A 237 10.10 -10.21 28.33
N ASP A 238 8.76 -10.24 28.25
CA ASP A 238 7.99 -11.42 28.64
C ASP A 238 8.07 -12.48 27.53
N ILE A 239 8.39 -13.72 27.91
CA ILE A 239 8.58 -14.82 26.92
C ILE A 239 7.31 -15.14 26.14
N ASP A 240 6.15 -15.18 26.81
CA ASP A 240 4.89 -15.55 26.18
C ASP A 240 4.44 -14.43 25.23
N MET A 241 4.69 -13.18 25.59
CA MET A 241 4.47 -12.03 24.73
C MET A 241 5.39 -12.07 23.52
N ALA A 242 6.70 -12.33 23.69
CA ALA A 242 7.67 -12.42 22.61
C ALA A 242 7.30 -13.52 21.59
N ILE A 243 6.94 -14.71 22.08
CA ILE A 243 6.49 -15.83 21.24
C ILE A 243 5.25 -15.41 20.44
N ARG A 244 4.22 -14.87 21.08
CA ARG A 244 2.98 -14.46 20.39
C ARG A 244 3.23 -13.41 19.31
N VAL A 245 3.98 -12.36 19.66
CA VAL A 245 4.25 -11.24 18.74
C VAL A 245 5.05 -11.70 17.54
N VAL A 246 6.14 -12.46 17.74
CA VAL A 246 6.99 -12.94 16.64
C VAL A 246 6.26 -13.96 15.77
N THR A 247 5.53 -14.90 16.39
CA THR A 247 4.75 -15.89 15.66
C THR A 247 3.68 -15.21 14.79
N ASP A 248 2.88 -14.32 15.35
CA ASP A 248 1.84 -13.58 14.61
C ASP A 248 2.46 -12.77 13.46
N ALA A 249 3.52 -12.00 13.74
CA ALA A 249 4.18 -11.16 12.75
C ALA A 249 4.79 -11.94 11.58
N LYS A 250 5.09 -13.25 11.73
CA LYS A 250 5.64 -14.09 10.66
C LYS A 250 4.62 -15.01 10.01
N THR A 251 3.58 -15.45 10.73
CA THR A 251 2.70 -16.53 10.25
C THR A 251 1.33 -16.06 9.77
N GLN A 252 0.82 -14.91 10.23
CA GLN A 252 -0.48 -14.41 9.86
C GLN A 252 -0.58 -14.16 8.34
N TYR A 253 0.42 -13.50 7.76
CA TYR A 253 0.53 -13.28 6.32
C TYR A 253 2.00 -13.13 5.90
N PRO A 254 2.74 -14.23 5.71
CA PRO A 254 4.20 -14.22 5.52
C PRO A 254 4.69 -13.38 4.35
N SER A 255 3.90 -13.25 3.29
CA SER A 255 4.23 -12.47 2.09
C SER A 255 3.80 -10.99 2.18
N ALA A 256 3.35 -10.51 3.33
CA ALA A 256 3.07 -9.09 3.54
C ALA A 256 4.36 -8.32 3.78
N CYS A 257 4.45 -7.11 3.23
CA CYS A 257 5.63 -6.23 3.37
C CYS A 257 5.93 -5.79 4.82
N ASN A 258 5.02 -6.02 5.76
CA ASN A 258 5.19 -5.78 7.19
C ASN A 258 5.41 -7.08 8.00
N ALA A 259 5.51 -8.23 7.35
CA ALA A 259 5.93 -9.46 8.01
C ALA A 259 7.38 -9.31 8.50
N VAL A 260 7.68 -9.88 9.68
CA VAL A 260 9.04 -9.82 10.21
C VAL A 260 10.00 -10.68 9.39
N GLU A 261 11.18 -10.15 9.08
CA GLU A 261 12.23 -10.86 8.34
C GLU A 261 13.47 -11.12 9.20
N THR A 262 13.68 -10.29 10.23
CA THR A 262 14.81 -10.45 11.16
C THR A 262 14.36 -10.31 12.61
N LEU A 263 14.73 -11.29 13.44
CA LEU A 263 14.57 -11.31 14.89
C LEU A 263 15.91 -10.99 15.55
N LEU A 264 15.99 -9.90 16.29
CA LEU A 264 17.12 -9.54 17.13
C LEU A 264 16.81 -9.89 18.57
N ILE A 265 17.69 -10.61 19.27
CA ILE A 265 17.47 -11.08 20.63
C ILE A 265 18.59 -10.55 21.52
N HIS A 266 18.25 -9.91 22.64
CA HIS A 266 19.24 -9.47 23.61
C HIS A 266 19.99 -10.69 24.18
N GLU A 267 21.34 -10.65 24.24
CA GLU A 267 22.18 -11.76 24.73
C GLU A 267 21.85 -12.23 26.15
N LYS A 268 21.32 -11.31 27.00
CA LYS A 268 20.90 -11.61 28.37
C LYS A 268 19.42 -12.01 28.48
N PHE A 269 18.69 -12.15 27.39
CA PHE A 269 17.33 -12.66 27.45
C PHE A 269 17.34 -14.10 27.96
N PRO A 270 16.65 -14.40 29.09
CA PRO A 270 16.93 -15.62 29.84
C PRO A 270 16.40 -16.92 29.20
N LYS A 271 15.61 -16.83 28.14
CA LYS A 271 14.89 -17.95 27.53
C LYS A 271 15.02 -17.96 25.98
N ILE A 272 16.23 -17.68 25.46
CA ILE A 272 16.47 -17.65 24.01
C ILE A 272 16.09 -18.98 23.38
N ASP A 273 16.56 -20.11 23.90
CA ASP A 273 16.30 -21.44 23.33
C ASP A 273 14.79 -21.78 23.35
N ASN A 274 14.08 -21.39 24.39
CA ASN A 274 12.64 -21.61 24.49
C ASN A 274 11.88 -20.79 23.42
N LEU A 275 12.31 -19.54 23.20
CA LEU A 275 11.73 -18.70 22.15
C LEU A 275 11.95 -19.32 20.77
N LEU A 276 13.20 -19.67 20.44
CA LEU A 276 13.54 -20.28 19.15
C LEU A 276 12.80 -21.63 18.93
N ALA A 277 12.74 -22.48 19.95
CA ALA A 277 11.99 -23.74 19.90
C ALA A 277 10.48 -23.52 19.64
N ALA A 278 9.87 -22.54 20.31
CA ALA A 278 8.45 -22.22 20.11
C ALA A 278 8.16 -21.69 18.68
N LEU A 279 9.08 -20.92 18.12
CA LEU A 279 8.96 -20.43 16.73
C LEU A 279 9.06 -21.58 15.72
N GLN A 280 9.97 -22.54 15.94
CA GLN A 280 10.09 -23.75 15.12
C GLN A 280 8.83 -24.63 15.18
N LEU A 281 8.22 -24.78 16.38
CA LEU A 281 6.94 -25.47 16.55
C LEU A 281 5.79 -24.79 15.79
N SER A 282 5.91 -23.50 15.50
CA SER A 282 4.98 -22.74 14.67
C SER A 282 5.31 -22.81 13.17
N GLU A 283 6.13 -23.79 12.76
CA GLU A 283 6.55 -24.01 11.36
C GLU A 283 7.38 -22.86 10.77
N ILE A 284 8.06 -22.07 11.61
CA ILE A 284 8.97 -21.01 11.14
C ILE A 284 10.37 -21.63 10.96
N GLN A 285 10.90 -21.56 9.75
CA GLN A 285 12.29 -21.90 9.47
C GLN A 285 13.20 -20.78 9.98
N LEU A 286 14.06 -21.09 10.94
CA LEU A 286 15.02 -20.14 11.50
C LEU A 286 16.36 -20.22 10.77
N ILE A 287 16.94 -19.08 10.43
CA ILE A 287 18.25 -18.96 9.80
C ILE A 287 19.17 -18.13 10.72
N ASP A 288 20.23 -18.76 11.19
CA ASP A 288 21.36 -18.09 11.84
C ASP A 288 22.37 -17.69 10.77
N ASN A 289 22.91 -16.46 10.84
CA ASN A 289 23.87 -15.93 9.87
C ASN A 289 23.45 -16.07 8.39
N PRO A 290 22.39 -15.40 7.94
CA PRO A 290 21.93 -15.44 6.57
C PRO A 290 23.00 -14.86 5.60
N GLU A 291 22.95 -15.25 4.33
CA GLU A 291 23.81 -14.68 3.28
C GLU A 291 23.64 -13.15 3.18
N SER A 292 22.42 -12.65 3.44
CA SER A 292 22.10 -11.23 3.47
C SER A 292 21.05 -10.92 4.52
N TRP A 293 21.32 -9.95 5.37
CA TRP A 293 20.38 -9.40 6.34
C TRP A 293 19.33 -8.46 5.71
N SER A 294 19.49 -8.10 4.44
CA SER A 294 18.54 -7.29 3.67
C SER A 294 17.73 -8.14 2.68
N HIS A 295 17.40 -9.38 3.07
CA HIS A 295 16.59 -10.29 2.26
C HIS A 295 15.15 -10.35 2.78
N GLU A 296 14.17 -10.13 1.89
CA GLU A 296 12.75 -10.32 2.16
C GLU A 296 12.36 -11.73 1.70
N TYR A 297 12.12 -12.63 2.66
CA TYR A 297 11.81 -14.03 2.37
C TYR A 297 10.41 -14.20 1.78
N GLY A 298 9.44 -13.41 2.31
CA GLY A 298 8.03 -13.52 1.89
C GLY A 298 7.37 -14.86 2.21
N ASP A 299 7.96 -15.65 3.08
CA ASP A 299 7.53 -16.99 3.52
C ASP A 299 7.77 -17.14 5.03
N LYS A 300 7.41 -18.30 5.60
CA LYS A 300 7.67 -18.67 7.01
C LYS A 300 9.17 -18.92 7.28
N ILE A 301 10.01 -18.01 6.85
CA ILE A 301 11.46 -18.02 7.04
C ILE A 301 11.84 -16.76 7.81
N LEU A 302 12.65 -16.88 8.84
CA LEU A 302 13.03 -15.80 9.75
C LEU A 302 14.52 -15.88 10.08
N SER A 303 15.28 -14.83 9.76
CA SER A 303 16.65 -14.71 10.24
C SER A 303 16.67 -14.27 11.69
N PHE A 304 17.63 -14.74 12.47
CA PHE A 304 17.79 -14.28 13.85
C PHE A 304 19.26 -13.97 14.17
N LYS A 305 19.46 -13.05 15.11
CA LYS A 305 20.78 -12.66 15.61
C LYS A 305 20.68 -12.29 17.10
N THR A 306 21.69 -12.71 17.88
CA THR A 306 21.87 -12.23 19.24
C THR A 306 22.64 -10.90 19.22
N VAL A 307 22.18 -9.92 19.99
CA VAL A 307 22.78 -8.59 20.13
C VAL A 307 23.03 -8.24 21.59
N LYS A 308 24.05 -7.42 21.86
CA LYS A 308 24.48 -7.09 23.23
C LYS A 308 23.53 -6.15 23.95
N ASN A 309 22.89 -5.26 23.22
CA ASN A 309 21.99 -4.23 23.75
C ASN A 309 21.13 -3.62 22.65
N VAL A 310 20.25 -2.70 23.05
CA VAL A 310 19.37 -1.98 22.13
C VAL A 310 20.13 -1.12 21.11
N ASP A 311 21.28 -0.57 21.46
CA ASP A 311 22.05 0.27 20.52
C ASP A 311 22.60 -0.56 19.36
N GLU A 312 23.11 -1.79 19.62
CA GLU A 312 23.50 -2.74 18.55
C GLU A 312 22.30 -3.16 17.71
N ALA A 313 21.13 -3.36 18.32
CA ALA A 313 19.90 -3.65 17.58
C ALA A 313 19.53 -2.47 16.63
N ILE A 314 19.62 -1.24 17.11
CA ILE A 314 19.37 -0.02 16.33
C ILE A 314 20.37 0.10 15.17
N GLU A 315 21.64 -0.15 15.41
CA GLU A 315 22.68 -0.14 14.36
C GLU A 315 22.39 -1.18 13.29
N HIS A 316 21.99 -2.40 13.69
CA HIS A 316 21.62 -3.46 12.76
C HIS A 316 20.40 -3.05 11.91
N ILE A 317 19.32 -2.57 12.55
CA ILE A 317 18.11 -2.11 11.86
C ILE A 317 18.42 -0.96 10.89
N ASN A 318 19.22 0.02 11.31
CA ASN A 318 19.60 1.15 10.45
C ASN A 318 20.44 0.72 9.26
N LYS A 319 21.26 -0.32 9.41
CA LYS A 319 22.14 -0.82 8.34
C LYS A 319 21.39 -1.69 7.34
N TYR A 320 20.50 -2.56 7.79
CA TYR A 320 19.91 -3.61 6.97
C TYR A 320 18.41 -3.45 6.73
N GLY A 321 17.70 -2.75 7.63
CA GLY A 321 16.26 -2.53 7.51
C GLY A 321 15.88 -1.57 6.40
N SER A 322 14.68 -1.74 5.88
CA SER A 322 14.11 -0.87 4.84
C SER A 322 13.43 0.39 5.39
N GLY A 323 13.28 0.50 6.73
CA GLY A 323 12.53 1.58 7.38
C GLY A 323 11.01 1.43 7.22
N HIS A 324 10.54 0.23 6.98
CA HIS A 324 9.11 -0.06 6.82
C HIS A 324 8.40 -0.25 8.17
N THR A 325 8.76 -1.30 8.91
CA THR A 325 8.13 -1.64 10.19
C THR A 325 9.17 -2.29 11.10
N ASP A 326 9.36 -1.71 12.29
CA ASP A 326 10.24 -2.27 13.30
C ASP A 326 9.53 -2.26 14.66
N CYS A 327 9.79 -3.29 15.49
CA CYS A 327 9.12 -3.51 16.77
C CYS A 327 10.15 -3.81 17.86
N ILE A 328 9.84 -3.41 19.10
CA ILE A 328 10.55 -3.84 20.29
C ILE A 328 9.59 -4.48 21.27
N VAL A 329 9.97 -5.64 21.82
CA VAL A 329 9.27 -6.31 22.93
C VAL A 329 10.11 -6.11 24.19
N THR A 330 9.60 -5.32 25.14
CA THR A 330 10.31 -4.96 26.39
C THR A 330 9.33 -4.60 27.48
N LYS A 331 9.73 -4.74 28.75
CA LYS A 331 9.05 -4.17 29.93
C LYS A 331 9.66 -2.82 30.34
N ASP A 332 10.81 -2.43 29.77
CA ASP A 332 11.44 -1.15 30.07
C ASP A 332 10.88 -0.03 29.20
N THR A 333 10.06 0.82 29.82
CA THR A 333 9.45 1.97 29.16
C THR A 333 10.45 3.09 28.78
N CYS A 334 11.65 3.09 29.35
CA CYS A 334 12.70 4.07 29.01
C CYS A 334 13.18 3.92 27.55
N TYR A 335 13.02 2.75 26.95
CA TYR A 335 13.31 2.55 25.52
C TYR A 335 12.37 3.32 24.58
N LEU A 336 11.17 3.70 25.03
CA LEU A 336 10.25 4.55 24.23
C LEU A 336 10.90 5.89 23.85
N CYS A 337 11.71 6.47 24.72
CA CYS A 337 12.45 7.71 24.46
C CYS A 337 13.62 7.48 23.48
N ARG A 338 14.23 6.30 23.45
CA ARG A 338 15.34 5.96 22.53
C ARG A 338 14.86 5.63 21.11
N GLN A 339 13.61 5.16 20.94
CA GLN A 339 12.98 5.00 19.63
C GLN A 339 12.91 6.32 18.85
N HIS A 340 12.89 7.47 19.49
CA HIS A 340 13.03 8.75 18.82
C HIS A 340 14.37 8.92 18.09
N ARG A 341 15.46 8.24 18.51
CA ARG A 341 16.74 8.24 17.80
C ARG A 341 16.70 7.46 16.48
N MET A 342 15.96 6.35 16.40
CA MET A 342 15.71 5.65 15.13
C MET A 342 14.95 6.55 14.14
N ARG A 343 14.01 7.37 14.62
CA ARG A 343 13.24 8.33 13.81
C ARG A 343 14.09 9.51 13.31
N TYR A 344 14.98 10.05 14.13
CA TYR A 344 15.66 11.31 13.83
C TYR A 344 16.73 11.21 12.74
N GLN A 345 17.38 10.07 12.59
CA GLN A 345 18.41 9.87 11.55
C GLN A 345 17.85 9.56 10.16
N ARG A 346 16.57 9.16 10.02
CA ARG A 346 15.94 8.83 8.73
C ARG A 346 14.83 9.78 8.28
N MET A 347 14.66 10.94 8.91
CA MET A 347 13.62 11.92 8.53
C MET A 347 13.79 12.56 7.14
N THR A 348 14.78 12.19 6.38
CA THR A 348 14.97 12.76 5.04
C THR A 348 14.18 12.08 3.94
N ASN A 349 13.61 10.84 4.11
CA ASN A 349 12.93 10.20 2.98
C ASN A 349 11.87 9.11 3.25
N SER A 350 11.31 8.92 4.45
CA SER A 350 10.28 7.88 4.60
C SER A 350 9.33 8.10 5.78
N TYR A 351 8.02 7.93 5.53
CA TYR A 351 6.98 7.84 6.55
C TYR A 351 7.09 6.51 7.31
N ILE A 352 7.47 6.54 8.59
CA ILE A 352 7.47 5.35 9.45
C ILE A 352 6.17 5.32 10.25
N ARG A 353 5.34 4.30 10.05
CA ARG A 353 4.30 3.94 11.00
C ARG A 353 4.93 3.11 12.12
N LEU A 354 4.93 3.63 13.33
CA LEU A 354 5.15 2.85 14.54
C LEU A 354 3.96 1.94 14.77
N ILE A 355 4.19 0.64 14.81
CA ILE A 355 3.27 -0.29 15.43
C ILE A 355 3.45 -0.17 16.94
N ARG A 356 2.33 -0.04 17.65
CA ARG A 356 2.18 0.11 19.08
C ARG A 356 3.15 -0.77 19.87
N CYS A 357 3.85 -0.17 20.85
CA CYS A 357 4.28 -0.93 22.04
C CYS A 357 3.03 -1.55 22.65
N ILE A 358 2.97 -2.87 22.67
CA ILE A 358 1.94 -3.60 23.40
C ILE A 358 2.53 -3.87 24.78
N PHE A 359 1.93 -3.24 25.79
CA PHE A 359 2.21 -3.50 27.21
C PHE A 359 1.56 -4.80 27.64
#